data_f14ce2dec5f81e50c68817ad6466df73
#
_entry.id   f14ce2dec5f81e50c68817ad6466df73
#
_cell.length_a   1.000
_cell.length_b   1.000
_cell.length_c   1.000
_cell.angle_alpha   90.00
_cell.angle_beta   90.00
_cell.angle_gamma   90.00
#
_symmetry.space_group_name_H-M   'P 1'
#
loop_
_entity.id
_entity.type
_entity.pdbx_description
1 polymer ?
#
loop_
_entity_poly.entity_id
_entity_poly.type
_entity_poly.pdbx_seq_one_letter_code
_entity_poly.pdbx_strand_id
1 'polypeptide(L)'
;MKKMNKSTFLVRGLLLDSGRVADVLVRDGLVRDFSVGKPLGKPDLGSDETLLGPALVDMQVNGGFGIDLQRDDLVLDEVAELSRRLAAHGVARWAPTLVTASVDSMERRAWRIVEALTADSATDNSILGIHFEGPFISPVDGPRGAHPKEHVLAPAVTVMKRLIKAAAGRVACVTLSPELPTSVSVIRSLAKQSILAALGHHAADAEQVVKAVAAGARLSTHLGNGLATTIHRHHNPLWPQLANDQLHASFIADLHHLPKEMLKALVWAKGPERCVLVSDAVCLAGMKPGKYRLFGAEVEKRKDGKVCLAGTELLAGSGTLLLDGVINAWLAADLTMGEAFDCASKNPAQLLGVPAPVWPPRKGRRAEFIGFHLETKQKRITPGIEFSFVNGAHCPPGV
;
A
#
# COMPACT_ATOMS: atom_id res chain seq x y z
N MET A 1 -22.30 31.36 0.74
CA MET A 1 -23.01 30.44 1.65
C MET A 1 -22.09 29.22 1.91
N LYS A 2 -21.52 29.11 3.12
CA LYS A 2 -20.78 27.89 3.53
C LYS A 2 -21.77 26.71 3.48
N LYS A 3 -21.55 25.73 2.59
CA LYS A 3 -22.25 24.44 2.68
C LYS A 3 -21.95 23.90 4.08
N MET A 4 -22.96 23.86 4.95
CA MET A 4 -22.86 23.12 6.21
C MET A 4 -22.52 21.67 5.84
N ASN A 5 -21.32 21.23 6.19
CA ASN A 5 -20.96 19.83 6.00
C ASN A 5 -21.97 18.99 6.80
N LYS A 6 -22.71 18.12 6.13
CA LYS A 6 -23.64 17.20 6.76
C LYS A 6 -22.84 16.35 7.75
N SER A 7 -23.16 16.44 9.03
CA SER A 7 -22.45 15.69 10.09
C SER A 7 -23.07 14.31 10.36
N THR A 8 -24.24 14.02 9.76
CA THR A 8 -24.98 12.77 9.96
C THR A 8 -25.31 12.13 8.64
N PHE A 9 -25.01 10.83 8.50
CA PHE A 9 -25.30 10.02 7.32
C PHE A 9 -25.91 8.69 7.74
N LEU A 10 -27.01 8.29 7.11
CA LEU A 10 -27.49 6.92 7.11
C LEU A 10 -26.98 6.23 5.84
N VAL A 11 -26.16 5.20 6.03
CA VAL A 11 -25.52 4.45 4.96
C VAL A 11 -26.16 3.06 4.86
N ARG A 12 -26.43 2.57 3.65
CA ARG A 12 -26.92 1.22 3.40
C ARG A 12 -26.04 0.47 2.44
N GLY A 13 -25.85 -0.84 2.68
CA GLY A 13 -25.21 -1.73 1.72
C GLY A 13 -25.08 -3.17 2.20
N LEU A 14 -24.56 -4.00 1.31
CA LEU A 14 -24.29 -5.42 1.54
C LEU A 14 -22.93 -5.59 2.25
N LEU A 15 -22.91 -6.21 3.41
CA LEU A 15 -21.67 -6.57 4.11
C LEU A 15 -20.92 -7.65 3.33
N LEU A 16 -19.64 -7.43 3.05
CA LEU A 16 -18.78 -8.36 2.28
C LEU A 16 -18.74 -9.77 2.85
N ASP A 17 -18.75 -9.91 4.19
CA ASP A 17 -18.55 -11.20 4.85
C ASP A 17 -19.85 -12.05 4.83
N SER A 18 -21.02 -11.42 4.87
CA SER A 18 -22.28 -12.13 5.05
C SER A 18 -23.26 -11.98 3.88
N GLY A 19 -23.01 -11.06 2.96
CA GLY A 19 -23.94 -10.72 1.88
C GLY A 19 -25.29 -10.16 2.38
N ARG A 20 -25.38 -9.75 3.65
CA ARG A 20 -26.60 -9.22 4.23
C ARG A 20 -26.63 -7.70 4.18
N VAL A 21 -27.80 -7.16 3.85
CA VAL A 21 -28.01 -5.70 3.87
C VAL A 21 -27.88 -5.19 5.32
N ALA A 22 -27.10 -4.13 5.49
CA ALA A 22 -26.92 -3.44 6.75
C ALA A 22 -27.12 -1.93 6.58
N ASP A 23 -27.63 -1.30 7.64
CA ASP A 23 -27.68 0.15 7.82
C ASP A 23 -26.65 0.57 8.86
N VAL A 24 -25.90 1.64 8.55
CA VAL A 24 -24.90 2.24 9.42
C VAL A 24 -25.23 3.72 9.63
N LEU A 25 -25.59 4.12 10.83
CA LEU A 25 -25.77 5.53 11.17
C LEU A 25 -24.45 6.12 11.63
N VAL A 26 -23.90 7.02 10.84
CA VAL A 26 -22.69 7.79 11.18
C VAL A 26 -23.11 9.20 11.59
N ARG A 27 -22.62 9.68 12.73
CA ARG A 27 -22.78 11.07 13.18
C ARG A 27 -21.49 11.55 13.85
N ASP A 28 -21.02 12.72 13.43
CA ASP A 28 -19.79 13.34 13.95
C ASP A 28 -18.58 12.37 13.86
N GLY A 29 -18.47 11.64 12.73
CA GLY A 29 -17.41 10.70 12.47
C GLY A 29 -17.46 9.36 13.22
N LEU A 30 -18.47 9.14 14.05
CA LEU A 30 -18.64 7.92 14.83
C LEU A 30 -19.85 7.12 14.34
N VAL A 31 -19.74 5.81 14.37
CA VAL A 31 -20.87 4.90 14.19
C VAL A 31 -21.78 5.02 15.43
N ARG A 32 -22.98 5.54 15.23
CA ARG A 32 -23.99 5.74 16.31
C ARG A 32 -24.94 4.57 16.40
N ASP A 33 -25.23 3.95 15.27
CA ASP A 33 -26.05 2.74 15.23
C ASP A 33 -25.64 1.84 14.05
N PHE A 34 -25.91 0.54 14.19
CA PHE A 34 -25.60 -0.47 13.17
C PHE A 34 -26.66 -1.56 13.23
N SER A 35 -27.35 -1.82 12.12
CA SER A 35 -28.41 -2.81 12.04
C SER A 35 -28.24 -3.68 10.79
N VAL A 36 -28.39 -4.99 10.95
CA VAL A 36 -28.32 -5.97 9.85
C VAL A 36 -29.71 -6.54 9.59
N GLY A 37 -30.18 -6.44 8.36
CA GLY A 37 -31.48 -6.99 7.93
C GLY A 37 -32.70 -6.21 8.44
N LYS A 38 -32.53 -5.13 9.22
CA LYS A 38 -33.60 -4.26 9.68
C LYS A 38 -33.26 -2.80 9.34
N PRO A 39 -34.05 -2.15 8.47
CA PRO A 39 -33.80 -0.76 8.09
C PRO A 39 -33.87 0.20 9.28
N LEU A 40 -32.95 1.15 9.34
CA LEU A 40 -32.99 2.29 10.29
C LEU A 40 -33.71 3.51 9.71
N GLY A 41 -33.91 3.55 8.37
CA GLY A 41 -34.58 4.64 7.68
C GLY A 41 -34.27 4.66 6.19
N LYS A 42 -34.51 5.81 5.53
CA LYS A 42 -34.11 6.04 4.15
C LYS A 42 -32.64 6.40 4.12
N PRO A 43 -31.78 5.66 3.36
CA PRO A 43 -30.37 5.94 3.32
C PRO A 43 -30.07 7.28 2.61
N ASP A 44 -29.00 7.94 3.07
CA ASP A 44 -28.40 9.10 2.42
C ASP A 44 -27.36 8.67 1.38
N LEU A 45 -26.68 7.54 1.63
CA LEU A 45 -25.61 6.97 0.81
C LEU A 45 -25.82 5.46 0.64
N GLY A 46 -25.49 4.96 -0.54
CA GLY A 46 -25.60 3.55 -0.88
C GLY A 46 -27.02 3.07 -1.09
N SER A 47 -27.13 1.76 -1.28
CA SER A 47 -28.38 1.04 -1.59
C SER A 47 -28.26 -0.43 -1.15
N ASP A 48 -29.31 -1.23 -1.40
CA ASP A 48 -29.29 -2.67 -1.16
C ASP A 48 -28.30 -3.43 -2.10
N GLU A 49 -27.73 -2.74 -3.11
CA GLU A 49 -26.76 -3.30 -4.06
C GLU A 49 -25.31 -2.81 -3.80
N THR A 50 -25.15 -1.76 -3.02
CA THR A 50 -23.83 -1.21 -2.67
C THR A 50 -23.07 -2.20 -1.78
N LEU A 51 -21.85 -2.57 -2.16
CA LEU A 51 -20.97 -3.39 -1.31
C LEU A 51 -20.31 -2.54 -0.23
N LEU A 52 -20.35 -3.01 1.02
CA LEU A 52 -19.66 -2.37 2.14
C LEU A 52 -18.47 -3.20 2.57
N GLY A 53 -17.30 -2.56 2.66
CA GLY A 53 -16.06 -3.17 3.14
C GLY A 53 -15.29 -2.25 4.10
N PRO A 54 -14.30 -2.78 4.84
CA PRO A 54 -13.43 -1.95 5.67
C PRO A 54 -12.64 -0.98 4.80
N ALA A 55 -12.26 0.17 5.33
CA ALA A 55 -11.31 1.06 4.68
C ALA A 55 -9.93 0.39 4.56
N LEU A 56 -9.15 0.82 3.57
CA LEU A 56 -7.90 0.18 3.18
C LEU A 56 -6.67 0.81 3.87
N VAL A 57 -5.61 0.04 3.94
CA VAL A 57 -4.30 0.42 4.49
C VAL A 57 -3.23 0.06 3.46
N ASP A 58 -2.59 1.07 2.87
CA ASP A 58 -1.58 0.90 1.82
C ASP A 58 -0.17 1.17 2.35
N MET A 59 0.65 0.14 2.44
CA MET A 59 1.99 0.23 3.02
C MET A 59 3.06 0.72 2.03
N GLN A 60 2.72 0.90 0.75
CA GLN A 60 3.69 1.28 -0.27
C GLN A 60 3.05 2.14 -1.35
N VAL A 61 3.28 3.46 -1.28
CA VAL A 61 2.77 4.46 -2.23
C VAL A 61 3.88 5.43 -2.60
N ASN A 62 4.36 5.39 -3.85
CA ASN A 62 5.41 6.27 -4.37
C ASN A 62 4.84 7.59 -4.92
N GLY A 63 3.54 7.65 -5.13
CA GLY A 63 2.81 8.79 -5.65
C GLY A 63 1.41 8.40 -6.15
N GLY A 64 0.73 9.34 -6.78
CA GLY A 64 -0.59 9.13 -7.37
C GLY A 64 -1.16 10.43 -7.93
N PHE A 65 -2.08 10.34 -8.86
CA PHE A 65 -2.85 11.48 -9.39
C PHE A 65 -2.00 12.64 -9.91
N GLY A 66 -0.81 12.35 -10.45
CA GLY A 66 0.15 13.32 -10.94
C GLY A 66 1.16 13.81 -9.89
N ILE A 67 1.00 13.42 -8.63
CA ILE A 67 1.88 13.79 -7.52
C ILE A 67 2.97 12.72 -7.37
N ASP A 68 4.24 13.12 -7.50
CA ASP A 68 5.42 12.26 -7.38
C ASP A 68 6.19 12.59 -6.09
N LEU A 69 6.27 11.63 -5.16
CA LEU A 69 6.98 11.78 -3.89
C LEU A 69 8.51 11.73 -4.06
N GLN A 70 9.00 11.37 -5.26
CA GLN A 70 10.43 11.27 -5.55
C GLN A 70 11.06 12.61 -5.99
N ARG A 71 10.31 13.70 -5.94
CA ARG A 71 10.77 15.04 -6.29
C ARG A 71 11.41 15.75 -5.09
N ASP A 72 12.52 16.43 -5.32
CA ASP A 72 13.19 17.22 -4.26
C ASP A 72 12.46 18.56 -4.00
N ASP A 73 11.61 19.00 -4.93
CA ASP A 73 10.77 20.21 -4.84
C ASP A 73 9.33 19.90 -4.41
N LEU A 74 9.07 18.72 -3.82
CA LEU A 74 7.76 18.35 -3.28
C LEU A 74 7.23 19.43 -2.34
N VAL A 75 6.01 19.91 -2.56
CA VAL A 75 5.35 20.89 -1.70
C VAL A 75 4.37 20.23 -0.73
N LEU A 76 4.16 20.88 0.42
CA LEU A 76 3.37 20.30 1.52
C LEU A 76 1.93 19.99 1.10
N ASP A 77 1.32 20.88 0.31
CA ASP A 77 -0.06 20.75 -0.16
C ASP A 77 -0.23 19.52 -1.09
N GLU A 78 0.81 19.08 -1.80
CA GLU A 78 0.76 17.88 -2.64
C GLU A 78 0.62 16.62 -1.78
N VAL A 79 1.29 16.53 -0.63
CA VAL A 79 1.15 15.39 0.29
C VAL A 79 -0.28 15.35 0.88
N ALA A 80 -0.81 16.51 1.27
CA ALA A 80 -2.18 16.62 1.77
C ALA A 80 -3.21 16.29 0.67
N GLU A 81 -2.99 16.74 -0.57
CA GLU A 81 -3.85 16.43 -1.71
C GLU A 81 -3.81 14.92 -2.04
N LEU A 82 -2.64 14.30 -2.05
CA LEU A 82 -2.51 12.85 -2.28
C LEU A 82 -3.28 12.08 -1.19
N SER A 83 -3.14 12.47 0.09
CA SER A 83 -3.91 11.87 1.19
C SER A 83 -5.41 11.98 0.98
N ARG A 84 -5.92 13.16 0.57
CA ARG A 84 -7.36 13.36 0.29
C ARG A 84 -7.85 12.50 -0.87
N ARG A 85 -7.06 12.41 -1.95
CA ARG A 85 -7.42 11.56 -3.12
C ARG A 85 -7.39 10.08 -2.77
N LEU A 86 -6.38 9.61 -2.04
CA LEU A 86 -6.33 8.23 -1.56
C LEU A 86 -7.52 7.92 -0.65
N ALA A 87 -7.88 8.84 0.25
CA ALA A 87 -9.06 8.70 1.11
C ALA A 87 -10.36 8.60 0.29
N ALA A 88 -10.53 9.42 -0.76
CA ALA A 88 -11.67 9.32 -1.69
C ALA A 88 -11.72 7.97 -2.45
N HIS A 89 -10.58 7.27 -2.55
CA HIS A 89 -10.47 5.91 -3.11
C HIS A 89 -10.41 4.82 -2.03
N GLY A 90 -10.83 5.14 -0.80
CA GLY A 90 -11.02 4.16 0.27
C GLY A 90 -9.79 3.84 1.11
N VAL A 91 -8.66 4.48 0.86
CA VAL A 91 -7.42 4.27 1.64
C VAL A 91 -7.41 5.18 2.87
N ALA A 92 -7.61 4.57 4.04
CA ALA A 92 -7.66 5.31 5.31
C ALA A 92 -6.27 5.67 5.83
N ARG A 93 -5.31 4.79 5.59
CA ARG A 93 -3.92 5.00 6.02
C ARG A 93 -2.98 4.49 4.97
N TRP A 94 -1.86 5.21 4.80
CA TRP A 94 -0.88 4.84 3.80
C TRP A 94 0.55 5.22 4.22
N ALA A 95 1.55 4.57 3.61
CA ALA A 95 2.95 4.88 3.84
C ALA A 95 3.55 5.56 2.59
N PRO A 96 3.90 6.86 2.66
CA PRO A 96 4.68 7.50 1.62
C PRO A 96 6.01 6.77 1.48
N THR A 97 6.29 6.29 0.25
CA THR A 97 7.45 5.48 -0.05
C THR A 97 8.49 6.32 -0.78
N LEU A 98 9.69 6.35 -0.24
CA LEU A 98 10.86 7.00 -0.83
C LEU A 98 11.82 5.95 -1.33
N VAL A 99 12.00 5.88 -2.66
CA VAL A 99 12.90 4.94 -3.31
C VAL A 99 14.35 5.41 -3.24
N THR A 100 15.28 4.51 -3.53
CA THR A 100 16.73 4.78 -3.57
C THR A 100 17.05 6.05 -4.35
N ALA A 101 17.75 6.97 -3.69
CA ALA A 101 18.30 8.19 -4.24
C ALA A 101 19.57 8.56 -3.44
N SER A 102 20.19 9.70 -3.72
CA SER A 102 21.25 10.19 -2.82
C SER A 102 20.70 10.35 -1.41
N VAL A 103 21.50 10.07 -0.38
CA VAL A 103 21.05 10.18 1.02
C VAL A 103 20.49 11.56 1.30
N ASP A 104 21.13 12.61 0.78
CA ASP A 104 20.69 13.99 0.97
C ASP A 104 19.32 14.28 0.32
N SER A 105 19.02 13.68 -0.86
CA SER A 105 17.68 13.77 -1.46
C SER A 105 16.65 13.01 -0.66
N MET A 106 16.96 11.79 -0.20
CA MET A 106 16.06 11.01 0.66
C MET A 106 15.76 11.76 1.99
N GLU A 107 16.76 12.41 2.59
CA GLU A 107 16.59 13.24 3.79
C GLU A 107 15.68 14.45 3.51
N ARG A 108 15.90 15.18 2.40
CA ARG A 108 15.06 16.34 2.03
C ARG A 108 13.60 15.93 1.82
N ARG A 109 13.36 14.85 1.07
CA ARG A 109 12.01 14.34 0.80
C ARG A 109 11.31 13.88 2.07
N ALA A 110 12.02 13.14 2.93
CA ALA A 110 11.50 12.72 4.23
C ALA A 110 11.11 13.91 5.11
N TRP A 111 11.97 14.93 5.16
CA TRP A 111 11.70 16.15 5.91
C TRP A 111 10.48 16.91 5.37
N ARG A 112 10.33 17.03 4.03
CA ARG A 112 9.14 17.65 3.40
C ARG A 112 7.85 16.92 3.77
N ILE A 113 7.87 15.59 3.77
CA ILE A 113 6.71 14.82 4.22
C ILE A 113 6.40 15.14 5.70
N VAL A 114 7.39 15.14 6.58
CA VAL A 114 7.19 15.47 8.00
C VAL A 114 6.64 16.88 8.20
N GLU A 115 7.09 17.87 7.42
CA GLU A 115 6.52 19.21 7.45
C GLU A 115 5.03 19.20 7.09
N ALA A 116 4.62 18.44 6.07
CA ALA A 116 3.21 18.30 5.69
C ALA A 116 2.36 17.70 6.82
N LEU A 117 2.91 16.69 7.54
CA LEU A 117 2.23 16.09 8.70
C LEU A 117 2.05 17.09 9.84
N THR A 118 3.03 17.95 10.05
CA THR A 118 2.98 18.99 11.10
C THR A 118 1.99 20.09 10.75
N ALA A 119 1.83 20.38 9.46
CA ALA A 119 0.95 21.46 8.97
C ALA A 119 -0.53 21.06 8.94
N ASP A 120 -0.85 19.77 8.72
CA ASP A 120 -2.22 19.27 8.57
C ASP A 120 -2.47 17.98 9.35
N SER A 121 -3.27 18.08 10.41
CA SER A 121 -3.60 16.94 11.27
C SER A 121 -4.41 15.84 10.55
N ALA A 122 -5.17 16.17 9.51
CA ALA A 122 -5.89 15.16 8.73
C ALA A 122 -4.91 14.32 7.92
N THR A 123 -3.91 14.94 7.32
CA THR A 123 -2.80 14.27 6.64
C THR A 123 -2.01 13.43 7.64
N ASP A 124 -1.66 13.96 8.81
CA ASP A 124 -0.93 13.22 9.85
C ASP A 124 -1.66 11.94 10.27
N ASN A 125 -2.97 12.01 10.49
CA ASN A 125 -3.80 10.86 10.86
C ASN A 125 -3.90 9.78 9.75
N SER A 126 -3.61 10.12 8.49
CA SER A 126 -3.64 9.21 7.36
C SER A 126 -2.29 8.56 7.06
N ILE A 127 -1.18 9.07 7.62
CA ILE A 127 0.17 8.58 7.35
C ILE A 127 0.61 7.58 8.42
N LEU A 128 0.98 6.36 7.98
CA LEU A 128 1.52 5.30 8.83
C LEU A 128 2.95 5.59 9.32
N GLY A 129 3.66 6.42 8.59
CA GLY A 129 5.09 6.65 8.64
C GLY A 129 5.72 6.42 7.26
N ILE A 130 6.94 6.91 7.07
CA ILE A 130 7.65 6.80 5.79
C ILE A 130 8.14 5.37 5.58
N HIS A 131 7.96 4.84 4.37
CA HIS A 131 8.63 3.64 3.91
C HIS A 131 9.87 4.04 3.11
N PHE A 132 11.07 3.68 3.58
CA PHE A 132 12.30 3.80 2.81
C PHE A 132 12.53 2.51 2.02
N GLU A 133 12.42 2.56 0.70
CA GLU A 133 12.76 1.46 -0.19
C GLU A 133 14.18 1.61 -0.71
N GLY A 134 15.11 1.01 0.00
CA GLY A 134 16.55 1.24 -0.13
C GLY A 134 17.06 2.33 0.84
N PRO A 135 18.28 2.87 0.64
CA PRO A 135 19.22 2.65 -0.47
C PRO A 135 20.03 1.35 -0.38
N PHE A 136 19.77 0.50 0.57
CA PHE A 136 20.52 -0.73 0.89
C PHE A 136 19.95 -1.94 0.14
N ILE A 137 19.84 -1.84 -1.18
CA ILE A 137 19.35 -2.90 -2.06
C ILE A 137 20.49 -3.53 -2.86
N SER A 138 20.20 -4.64 -3.55
CA SER A 138 21.22 -5.29 -4.38
C SER A 138 21.71 -4.36 -5.50
N PRO A 139 23.03 -4.25 -5.73
CA PRO A 139 23.59 -3.52 -6.87
C PRO A 139 23.48 -4.30 -8.20
N VAL A 140 23.04 -5.57 -8.13
CA VAL A 140 23.00 -6.47 -9.29
C VAL A 140 21.77 -6.17 -10.13
N ASP A 141 21.95 -6.13 -11.46
CA ASP A 141 20.84 -5.97 -12.40
C ASP A 141 19.85 -7.14 -12.26
N GLY A 142 18.58 -6.84 -12.39
CA GLY A 142 17.49 -7.75 -12.07
C GLY A 142 16.96 -7.48 -10.65
N PRO A 143 17.62 -7.95 -9.58
CA PRO A 143 17.24 -7.64 -8.21
C PRO A 143 17.13 -6.13 -7.93
N ARG A 144 18.07 -5.31 -8.45
CA ARG A 144 18.02 -3.85 -8.30
C ARG A 144 16.75 -3.22 -8.86
N GLY A 145 16.14 -3.83 -9.86
CA GLY A 145 14.97 -3.24 -10.51
C GLY A 145 15.26 -1.88 -11.16
N ALA A 146 14.34 -0.94 -11.02
CA ALA A 146 14.44 0.41 -11.57
C ALA A 146 15.23 1.40 -10.67
N HIS A 147 15.77 0.95 -9.53
CA HIS A 147 16.52 1.84 -8.64
C HIS A 147 17.85 2.30 -9.29
N PRO A 148 18.24 3.59 -9.16
CA PRO A 148 19.46 4.12 -9.74
C PRO A 148 20.70 3.51 -9.09
N LYS A 149 21.54 2.87 -9.89
CA LYS A 149 22.70 2.09 -9.43
C LYS A 149 23.71 2.93 -8.65
N GLU A 150 23.90 4.17 -9.06
CA GLU A 150 24.82 5.14 -8.50
C GLU A 150 24.48 5.56 -7.07
N HIS A 151 23.24 5.30 -6.63
CA HIS A 151 22.73 5.63 -5.30
C HIS A 151 22.54 4.41 -4.39
N VAL A 152 22.78 3.21 -4.91
CA VAL A 152 22.77 1.99 -4.11
C VAL A 152 23.97 1.99 -3.16
N LEU A 153 23.71 1.73 -1.88
CA LEU A 153 24.73 1.78 -0.83
C LEU A 153 24.83 0.45 -0.08
N ALA A 154 26.01 0.16 0.43
CA ALA A 154 26.18 -0.85 1.45
C ALA A 154 25.42 -0.46 2.72
N PRO A 155 24.70 -1.40 3.39
CA PRO A 155 23.94 -1.10 4.60
C PRO A 155 24.82 -0.53 5.71
N ALA A 156 24.39 0.62 6.25
CA ALA A 156 25.11 1.32 7.33
C ALA A 156 24.11 1.89 8.35
N VAL A 157 24.30 1.52 9.62
CA VAL A 157 23.46 2.02 10.73
C VAL A 157 23.55 3.54 10.85
N THR A 158 24.68 4.14 10.50
CA THR A 158 24.87 5.61 10.52
C THR A 158 24.02 6.31 9.47
N VAL A 159 23.94 5.78 8.23
CA VAL A 159 23.08 6.31 7.19
C VAL A 159 21.62 6.14 7.58
N MET A 160 21.24 4.96 8.10
CA MET A 160 19.87 4.73 8.56
C MET A 160 19.44 5.70 9.66
N LYS A 161 20.34 6.00 10.61
CA LYS A 161 20.09 7.01 11.65
C LYS A 161 19.85 8.40 11.09
N ARG A 162 20.54 8.79 10.01
CA ARG A 162 20.32 10.07 9.31
C ARG A 162 18.91 10.11 8.74
N LEU A 163 18.50 9.08 8.00
CA LEU A 163 17.16 8.99 7.39
C LEU A 163 16.05 8.99 8.45
N ILE A 164 16.21 8.22 9.53
CA ILE A 164 15.24 8.20 10.65
C ILE A 164 15.14 9.59 11.29
N LYS A 165 16.25 10.29 11.47
CA LYS A 165 16.26 11.65 12.00
C LYS A 165 15.55 12.65 11.09
N ALA A 166 15.79 12.58 9.78
CA ALA A 166 15.13 13.42 8.79
C ALA A 166 13.61 13.18 8.75
N ALA A 167 13.20 11.92 8.96
CA ALA A 167 11.80 11.52 9.12
C ALA A 167 11.22 11.85 10.52
N ALA A 168 11.94 12.55 11.40
CA ALA A 168 11.54 12.83 12.79
C ALA A 168 11.08 11.55 13.55
N GLY A 169 11.68 10.38 13.24
CA GLY A 169 11.29 9.09 13.80
C GLY A 169 10.03 8.47 13.16
N ARG A 170 9.36 9.15 12.25
CA ARG A 170 8.12 8.71 11.58
C ARG A 170 8.43 7.74 10.42
N VAL A 171 9.01 6.58 10.75
CA VAL A 171 9.37 5.53 9.79
C VAL A 171 8.52 4.29 10.06
N ALA A 172 7.75 3.86 9.07
CA ALA A 172 6.91 2.66 9.14
C ALA A 172 7.70 1.41 8.73
N CYS A 173 8.45 1.50 7.64
CA CYS A 173 9.11 0.35 7.02
C CYS A 173 10.43 0.74 6.36
N VAL A 174 11.37 -0.20 6.33
CA VAL A 174 12.61 -0.08 5.54
C VAL A 174 12.82 -1.37 4.76
N THR A 175 12.86 -1.27 3.45
CA THR A 175 13.18 -2.38 2.55
C THR A 175 14.67 -2.41 2.25
N LEU A 176 15.30 -3.57 2.45
CA LEU A 176 16.73 -3.77 2.22
C LEU A 176 17.07 -5.21 1.79
N SER A 177 18.24 -5.35 1.16
CA SER A 177 18.80 -6.64 0.73
C SER A 177 19.51 -7.34 1.88
N PRO A 178 19.10 -8.55 2.27
CA PRO A 178 19.71 -9.25 3.41
C PRO A 178 21.10 -9.84 3.13
N GLU A 179 21.45 -10.08 1.86
CA GLU A 179 22.76 -10.61 1.46
C GLU A 179 23.92 -9.59 1.55
N LEU A 180 23.58 -8.29 1.63
CA LEU A 180 24.62 -7.28 1.70
C LEU A 180 25.32 -7.30 3.05
N PRO A 181 26.63 -7.02 3.10
CA PRO A 181 27.38 -6.91 4.34
C PRO A 181 26.71 -5.95 5.32
N THR A 182 26.69 -6.28 6.61
CA THR A 182 26.10 -5.45 7.68
C THR A 182 24.56 -5.32 7.68
N SER A 183 23.82 -5.88 6.72
CA SER A 183 22.34 -5.87 6.68
C SER A 183 21.71 -6.34 7.99
N VAL A 184 22.23 -7.44 8.56
CA VAL A 184 21.76 -7.99 9.85
C VAL A 184 21.88 -6.96 10.98
N SER A 185 22.91 -6.12 10.98
CA SER A 185 23.09 -5.06 11.98
C SER A 185 22.10 -3.93 11.82
N VAL A 186 21.78 -3.55 10.56
CA VAL A 186 20.74 -2.55 10.26
C VAL A 186 19.37 -3.09 10.65
N ILE A 187 19.02 -4.32 10.24
CA ILE A 187 17.74 -4.98 10.60
C ILE A 187 17.56 -5.00 12.13
N ARG A 188 18.59 -5.42 12.87
CA ARG A 188 18.53 -5.43 14.34
C ARG A 188 18.37 -4.03 14.94
N SER A 189 18.97 -3.01 14.34
CA SER A 189 18.79 -1.62 14.75
C SER A 189 17.38 -1.10 14.50
N LEU A 190 16.75 -1.47 13.39
CA LEU A 190 15.36 -1.14 13.07
C LEU A 190 14.39 -1.83 14.03
N ALA A 191 14.56 -3.14 14.24
CA ALA A 191 13.72 -3.93 15.14
C ALA A 191 13.72 -3.39 16.59
N LYS A 192 14.88 -2.92 17.09
CA LYS A 192 14.99 -2.27 18.41
C LYS A 192 14.20 -0.97 18.53
N GLN A 193 13.88 -0.32 17.40
CA GLN A 193 13.12 0.92 17.33
C GLN A 193 11.67 0.68 16.89
N SER A 194 11.23 -0.60 16.85
CA SER A 194 9.90 -1.00 16.36
C SER A 194 9.61 -0.53 14.93
N ILE A 195 10.65 -0.37 14.10
CA ILE A 195 10.54 -0.07 12.69
C ILE A 195 10.53 -1.40 11.93
N LEU A 196 9.55 -1.61 11.05
CA LEU A 196 9.44 -2.81 10.25
C LEU A 196 10.62 -2.92 9.27
N ALA A 197 11.41 -3.98 9.40
CA ALA A 197 12.42 -4.35 8.41
C ALA A 197 11.82 -5.32 7.39
N ALA A 198 11.91 -4.96 6.11
CA ALA A 198 11.40 -5.74 4.99
C ALA A 198 12.55 -6.17 4.06
N LEU A 199 12.44 -7.37 3.51
CA LEU A 199 13.39 -7.93 2.55
C LEU A 199 12.88 -7.68 1.13
N GLY A 200 13.68 -7.02 0.31
CA GLY A 200 13.30 -6.75 -1.08
C GLY A 200 14.49 -6.35 -1.94
N HIS A 201 14.33 -6.43 -3.25
CA HIS A 201 15.39 -6.10 -4.21
C HIS A 201 16.69 -6.84 -3.94
N HIS A 202 16.63 -8.17 -3.84
CA HIS A 202 17.75 -8.99 -3.36
C HIS A 202 17.91 -10.33 -4.08
N ALA A 203 19.10 -10.91 -3.96
CA ALA A 203 19.45 -12.23 -4.46
C ALA A 203 19.84 -13.21 -3.32
N ALA A 204 19.39 -12.94 -2.10
CA ALA A 204 19.76 -13.69 -0.91
C ALA A 204 19.41 -15.18 -1.00
N ASP A 205 20.27 -15.98 -0.43
CA ASP A 205 20.03 -17.41 -0.21
C ASP A 205 19.20 -17.69 1.05
N ALA A 206 18.91 -18.96 1.30
CA ALA A 206 18.10 -19.38 2.44
C ALA A 206 18.75 -19.05 3.79
N GLU A 207 20.06 -19.16 3.92
CA GLU A 207 20.79 -18.89 5.16
C GLU A 207 20.74 -17.38 5.49
N GLN A 208 20.91 -16.54 4.47
CA GLN A 208 20.85 -15.08 4.59
C GLN A 208 19.45 -14.59 4.99
N VAL A 209 18.39 -15.19 4.41
CA VAL A 209 16.99 -14.91 4.80
C VAL A 209 16.75 -15.32 6.26
N VAL A 210 17.18 -16.51 6.67
CA VAL A 210 17.04 -16.99 8.05
C VAL A 210 17.76 -16.04 9.04
N LYS A 211 18.99 -15.60 8.73
CA LYS A 211 19.73 -14.64 9.54
C LYS A 211 19.00 -13.29 9.66
N ALA A 212 18.43 -12.81 8.55
CA ALA A 212 17.65 -11.56 8.54
C ALA A 212 16.39 -11.67 9.41
N VAL A 213 15.65 -12.76 9.31
CA VAL A 213 14.46 -13.02 10.15
C VAL A 213 14.84 -13.13 11.63
N ALA A 214 15.91 -13.83 11.96
CA ALA A 214 16.43 -13.92 13.33
C ALA A 214 16.88 -12.54 13.88
N ALA A 215 17.30 -11.62 13.00
CA ALA A 215 17.63 -10.23 13.36
C ALA A 215 16.39 -9.32 13.53
N GLY A 216 15.22 -9.73 13.06
CA GLY A 216 13.97 -9.01 13.23
C GLY A 216 13.26 -8.60 11.94
N ALA A 217 13.67 -9.07 10.77
CA ALA A 217 12.88 -8.87 9.53
C ALA A 217 11.53 -9.60 9.62
N ARG A 218 10.45 -8.98 9.12
CA ARG A 218 9.08 -9.52 9.21
C ARG A 218 8.25 -9.39 7.94
N LEU A 219 8.77 -8.80 6.88
CA LEU A 219 8.06 -8.61 5.61
C LEU A 219 8.99 -8.99 4.45
N SER A 220 8.42 -9.57 3.39
CA SER A 220 9.00 -9.64 2.05
C SER A 220 8.30 -8.59 1.19
N THR A 221 9.05 -7.61 0.69
CA THR A 221 8.53 -6.51 -0.12
C THR A 221 8.17 -7.03 -1.50
N HIS A 222 6.94 -6.75 -1.96
CA HIS A 222 6.37 -7.11 -3.28
C HIS A 222 6.96 -8.42 -3.84
N LEU A 223 6.82 -9.50 -3.05
CA LEU A 223 7.42 -10.81 -3.32
C LEU A 223 7.07 -11.29 -4.74
N GLY A 224 8.10 -11.73 -5.47
CA GLY A 224 8.01 -12.07 -6.89
C GLY A 224 8.53 -10.97 -7.82
N ASN A 225 8.76 -9.77 -7.28
CA ASN A 225 9.37 -8.63 -7.98
C ASN A 225 10.77 -8.32 -7.41
N GLY A 226 11.55 -7.48 -8.09
CA GLY A 226 12.92 -7.19 -7.64
C GLY A 226 13.82 -8.44 -7.61
N LEU A 227 13.70 -9.32 -8.61
CA LEU A 227 14.43 -10.56 -8.78
C LEU A 227 15.15 -10.59 -10.13
N ALA A 228 16.14 -11.49 -10.27
CA ALA A 228 16.72 -11.81 -11.57
C ALA A 228 15.66 -12.43 -12.50
N THR A 229 15.69 -12.08 -13.78
CA THR A 229 14.77 -12.62 -14.80
C THR A 229 14.86 -14.15 -14.89
N THR A 230 16.06 -14.71 -14.67
CA THR A 230 16.29 -16.16 -14.60
C THR A 230 16.82 -16.52 -13.24
N ILE A 231 16.15 -17.43 -12.55
CA ILE A 231 16.53 -17.91 -11.22
C ILE A 231 16.75 -19.43 -11.22
N HIS A 232 17.61 -19.88 -10.32
CA HIS A 232 17.81 -21.33 -10.13
C HIS A 232 16.53 -21.97 -9.57
N ARG A 233 16.05 -23.07 -10.19
CA ARG A 233 14.74 -23.68 -9.86
C ARG A 233 14.56 -24.07 -8.40
N HIS A 234 15.62 -24.47 -7.70
CA HIS A 234 15.59 -24.93 -6.31
C HIS A 234 16.21 -23.93 -5.33
N HIS A 235 17.31 -23.28 -5.72
CA HIS A 235 18.05 -22.33 -4.89
C HIS A 235 17.83 -20.92 -5.40
N ASN A 236 16.79 -20.25 -4.90
CA ASN A 236 16.43 -18.90 -5.30
C ASN A 236 15.80 -18.13 -4.12
N PRO A 237 15.68 -16.82 -4.20
CA PRO A 237 15.18 -15.99 -3.11
C PRO A 237 13.70 -16.21 -2.75
N LEU A 238 12.87 -16.81 -3.63
CA LEU A 238 11.43 -16.97 -3.39
C LEU A 238 11.14 -18.00 -2.30
N TRP A 239 11.73 -19.20 -2.42
CA TRP A 239 11.37 -20.32 -1.56
C TRP A 239 11.63 -20.07 -0.07
N PRO A 240 12.79 -19.52 0.37
CA PRO A 240 13.03 -19.26 1.78
C PRO A 240 12.11 -18.20 2.37
N GLN A 241 11.65 -17.24 1.56
CA GLN A 241 10.69 -16.22 2.01
C GLN A 241 9.28 -16.78 2.11
N LEU A 242 8.86 -17.61 1.13
CA LEU A 242 7.54 -18.26 1.17
C LEU A 242 7.42 -19.24 2.32
N ALA A 243 8.43 -20.06 2.55
CA ALA A 243 8.44 -21.11 3.56
C ALA A 243 8.61 -20.59 5.00
N ASN A 244 8.97 -19.31 5.19
CA ASN A 244 9.21 -18.76 6.51
C ASN A 244 7.93 -18.13 7.10
N ASP A 245 7.36 -18.78 8.12
CA ASP A 245 6.11 -18.35 8.77
C ASP A 245 6.23 -17.05 9.59
N GLN A 246 7.44 -16.58 9.90
CA GLN A 246 7.67 -15.31 10.57
C GLN A 246 7.69 -14.11 9.61
N LEU A 247 7.74 -14.38 8.30
CA LEU A 247 7.65 -13.34 7.26
C LEU A 247 6.23 -13.25 6.73
N HIS A 248 5.68 -12.04 6.71
CA HIS A 248 4.59 -11.67 5.82
C HIS A 248 5.15 -11.44 4.41
N ALA A 249 4.28 -11.40 3.41
CA ALA A 249 4.68 -11.05 2.06
C ALA A 249 3.72 -9.99 1.50
N SER A 250 4.25 -8.88 0.99
CA SER A 250 3.44 -7.95 0.21
C SER A 250 3.41 -8.35 -1.26
N PHE A 251 2.32 -8.01 -1.93
CA PHE A 251 2.09 -8.32 -3.34
C PHE A 251 1.48 -7.12 -4.06
N ILE A 252 1.96 -6.84 -5.27
CA ILE A 252 1.34 -5.91 -6.22
C ILE A 252 0.37 -6.72 -7.06
N ALA A 253 -0.92 -6.57 -6.82
CA ALA A 253 -1.96 -7.37 -7.46
C ALA A 253 -2.60 -6.65 -8.68
N ASP A 254 -1.80 -5.94 -9.47
CA ASP A 254 -2.25 -5.26 -10.68
C ASP A 254 -2.35 -6.19 -11.90
N LEU A 255 -1.92 -7.46 -11.76
CA LEU A 255 -1.83 -8.50 -12.79
C LEU A 255 -0.84 -8.19 -13.94
N HIS A 256 -0.02 -7.14 -13.78
CA HIS A 256 1.10 -6.80 -14.65
C HIS A 256 2.43 -7.18 -14.03
N HIS A 257 2.59 -6.92 -12.74
CA HIS A 257 3.77 -7.33 -11.95
C HIS A 257 3.77 -8.83 -11.69
N LEU A 258 2.62 -9.40 -11.35
CA LEU A 258 2.44 -10.84 -11.14
C LEU A 258 1.32 -11.33 -12.04
N PRO A 259 1.57 -12.27 -12.98
CA PRO A 259 0.50 -12.99 -13.66
C PRO A 259 -0.43 -13.65 -12.64
N LYS A 260 -1.70 -13.81 -13.01
CA LYS A 260 -2.73 -14.28 -12.09
C LYS A 260 -2.39 -15.64 -11.46
N GLU A 261 -1.80 -16.55 -12.24
CA GLU A 261 -1.40 -17.88 -11.80
C GLU A 261 -0.27 -17.82 -10.75
N MET A 262 0.67 -16.88 -10.95
CA MET A 262 1.76 -16.65 -9.99
C MET A 262 1.22 -16.01 -8.71
N LEU A 263 0.39 -14.98 -8.82
CA LEU A 263 -0.26 -14.34 -7.65
C LEU A 263 -1.01 -15.38 -6.82
N LYS A 264 -1.84 -16.22 -7.46
CA LYS A 264 -2.56 -17.31 -6.79
C LYS A 264 -1.62 -18.26 -6.06
N ALA A 265 -0.60 -18.77 -6.76
CA ALA A 265 0.35 -19.71 -6.17
C ALA A 265 1.09 -19.12 -4.96
N LEU A 266 1.54 -17.87 -5.06
CA LEU A 266 2.28 -17.19 -3.99
C LEU A 266 1.39 -16.87 -2.78
N VAL A 267 0.15 -16.43 -2.99
CA VAL A 267 -0.81 -16.14 -1.92
C VAL A 267 -1.14 -17.41 -1.13
N TRP A 268 -1.43 -18.52 -1.81
CA TRP A 268 -1.74 -19.77 -1.13
C TRP A 268 -0.52 -20.44 -0.47
N ALA A 269 0.65 -20.32 -1.08
CA ALA A 269 1.89 -20.80 -0.46
C ALA A 269 2.25 -20.03 0.81
N LYS A 270 1.91 -18.74 0.87
CA LYS A 270 2.17 -17.88 2.03
C LYS A 270 1.10 -18.00 3.10
N GLY A 271 -0.15 -18.24 2.72
CA GLY A 271 -1.35 -18.17 3.53
C GLY A 271 -1.92 -16.76 3.56
N PRO A 272 -3.23 -16.59 3.27
CA PRO A 272 -3.87 -15.28 3.16
C PRO A 272 -3.65 -14.39 4.39
N GLU A 273 -3.58 -14.96 5.58
CA GLU A 273 -3.37 -14.24 6.85
C GLU A 273 -1.97 -13.60 6.98
N ARG A 274 -1.00 -14.04 6.17
CA ARG A 274 0.35 -13.46 6.07
C ARG A 274 0.59 -12.69 4.79
N CYS A 275 -0.46 -12.50 3.97
CA CYS A 275 -0.40 -11.70 2.76
C CYS A 275 -0.79 -10.25 3.04
N VAL A 276 -0.09 -9.31 2.40
CA VAL A 276 -0.38 -7.88 2.40
C VAL A 276 -0.49 -7.41 0.95
N LEU A 277 -1.60 -6.80 0.58
CA LEU A 277 -1.70 -6.13 -0.72
C LEU A 277 -1.19 -4.70 -0.61
N VAL A 278 -0.39 -4.29 -1.58
CA VAL A 278 0.11 -2.93 -1.73
C VAL A 278 -0.17 -2.44 -3.14
N SER A 279 -0.38 -1.14 -3.31
CA SER A 279 -0.52 -0.59 -4.65
C SER A 279 0.83 -0.47 -5.35
N ASP A 280 1.86 -0.11 -4.61
CA ASP A 280 3.15 0.33 -5.16
C ASP A 280 2.96 1.41 -6.24
N ALA A 281 1.93 2.24 -6.01
CA ALA A 281 1.47 3.24 -6.95
C ALA A 281 2.54 4.30 -7.20
N VAL A 282 2.77 4.61 -8.46
CA VAL A 282 3.54 5.78 -8.87
C VAL A 282 2.61 6.96 -9.19
N CYS A 283 3.15 8.14 -9.46
CA CYS A 283 2.36 9.34 -9.75
C CYS A 283 1.31 9.16 -10.86
N LEU A 284 1.46 8.16 -11.72
CA LEU A 284 0.52 7.86 -12.80
C LEU A 284 -0.73 7.07 -12.37
N ALA A 285 -0.77 6.52 -11.15
CA ALA A 285 -2.00 5.92 -10.62
C ALA A 285 -3.10 6.98 -10.54
N GLY A 286 -4.32 6.65 -10.96
CA GLY A 286 -5.42 7.61 -11.08
C GLY A 286 -5.37 8.55 -12.30
N MET A 287 -4.26 8.58 -13.06
CA MET A 287 -4.13 9.38 -14.28
C MET A 287 -4.73 8.66 -15.50
N LYS A 288 -5.07 9.41 -16.55
CA LYS A 288 -5.52 8.86 -17.83
C LYS A 288 -4.38 8.10 -18.54
N PRO A 289 -4.69 7.12 -19.41
CA PRO A 289 -3.70 6.54 -20.31
C PRO A 289 -3.02 7.61 -21.17
N GLY A 290 -1.70 7.48 -21.38
CA GLY A 290 -0.91 8.45 -22.13
C GLY A 290 0.59 8.31 -21.87
N LYS A 291 1.37 9.19 -22.51
CA LYS A 291 2.81 9.32 -22.31
C LYS A 291 3.11 10.38 -21.27
N TYR A 292 4.05 10.08 -20.39
CA TYR A 292 4.44 10.91 -19.27
C TYR A 292 5.95 10.88 -19.07
N ARG A 293 6.46 11.63 -18.12
CA ARG A 293 7.86 11.57 -17.72
C ARG A 293 7.96 11.18 -16.24
N LEU A 294 8.73 10.13 -15.94
CA LEU A 294 8.91 9.60 -14.61
C LEU A 294 10.35 9.14 -14.45
N PHE A 295 11.00 9.45 -13.32
CA PHE A 295 12.41 9.11 -13.04
C PHE A 295 13.38 9.57 -14.16
N GLY A 296 13.08 10.71 -14.80
CA GLY A 296 13.88 11.23 -15.88
C GLY A 296 13.71 10.55 -17.26
N ALA A 297 12.91 9.49 -17.33
CA ALA A 297 12.61 8.73 -18.55
C ALA A 297 11.19 9.01 -19.07
N GLU A 298 10.96 8.77 -20.38
CA GLU A 298 9.62 8.72 -20.93
C GLU A 298 8.96 7.39 -20.57
N VAL A 299 7.75 7.46 -20.01
CA VAL A 299 6.95 6.30 -19.63
C VAL A 299 5.58 6.37 -20.29
N GLU A 300 4.96 5.22 -20.48
CA GLU A 300 3.61 5.09 -21.01
C GLU A 300 2.70 4.42 -19.99
N LYS A 301 1.57 5.07 -19.67
CA LYS A 301 0.44 4.42 -19.02
C LYS A 301 -0.51 3.91 -20.08
N ARG A 302 -0.69 2.60 -20.15
CA ARG A 302 -1.57 1.93 -21.11
C ARG A 302 -3.03 1.93 -20.62
N LYS A 303 -3.97 1.60 -21.51
CA LYS A 303 -5.41 1.57 -21.21
C LYS A 303 -5.79 0.51 -20.17
N ASP A 304 -5.01 -0.55 -20.06
CA ASP A 304 -5.17 -1.63 -19.08
C ASP A 304 -4.60 -1.28 -17.68
N GLY A 305 -3.99 -0.10 -17.53
CA GLY A 305 -3.36 0.38 -16.30
C GLY A 305 -1.86 0.11 -16.21
N LYS A 306 -1.27 -0.69 -17.11
CA LYS A 306 0.16 -0.98 -17.14
C LYS A 306 0.97 0.30 -17.32
N VAL A 307 2.01 0.48 -16.50
CA VAL A 307 3.01 1.56 -16.62
C VAL A 307 4.34 0.95 -16.98
N CYS A 308 4.92 1.37 -18.11
CA CYS A 308 6.21 0.87 -18.59
C CYS A 308 7.05 1.99 -19.21
N LEU A 309 8.36 1.75 -19.32
CA LEU A 309 9.24 2.63 -20.10
C LEU A 309 8.73 2.67 -21.55
N ALA A 310 8.61 3.87 -22.10
CA ALA A 310 8.05 4.07 -23.43
C ALA A 310 8.77 3.21 -24.49
N GLY A 311 7.99 2.51 -25.31
CA GLY A 311 8.50 1.60 -26.34
C GLY A 311 9.04 0.26 -25.82
N THR A 312 8.86 -0.07 -24.54
CA THR A 312 9.31 -1.34 -23.95
C THR A 312 8.21 -2.03 -23.16
N GLU A 313 8.46 -3.26 -22.68
CA GLU A 313 7.62 -3.99 -21.75
C GLU A 313 8.12 -3.88 -20.29
N LEU A 314 9.21 -3.15 -20.04
CA LEU A 314 9.79 -3.01 -18.71
C LEU A 314 8.90 -2.13 -17.82
N LEU A 315 8.43 -2.69 -16.72
CA LEU A 315 7.56 -1.98 -15.76
C LEU A 315 8.32 -0.84 -15.08
N ALA A 316 7.60 0.26 -14.86
CA ALA A 316 8.08 1.47 -14.19
C ALA A 316 7.14 1.85 -13.03
N GLY A 317 6.87 0.89 -12.13
CA GLY A 317 5.92 0.99 -11.03
C GLY A 317 4.47 0.67 -11.43
N SER A 318 3.56 0.74 -10.46
CA SER A 318 2.14 0.43 -10.67
C SER A 318 1.31 1.67 -10.99
N GLY A 319 0.46 1.55 -11.99
CA GLY A 319 -0.55 2.56 -12.34
C GLY A 319 -1.93 2.30 -11.70
N THR A 320 -2.01 1.34 -10.76
CA THR A 320 -3.23 0.80 -10.18
C THR A 320 -3.40 1.28 -8.74
N LEU A 321 -4.64 1.54 -8.32
CA LEU A 321 -4.96 1.86 -6.92
C LEU A 321 -5.24 0.58 -6.12
N LEU A 322 -5.13 0.67 -4.79
CA LEU A 322 -5.18 -0.51 -3.92
C LEU A 322 -6.48 -1.32 -4.05
N LEU A 323 -7.64 -0.65 -4.16
CA LEU A 323 -8.92 -1.36 -4.29
C LEU A 323 -9.00 -2.22 -5.57
N ASP A 324 -8.43 -1.74 -6.69
CA ASP A 324 -8.32 -2.56 -7.92
C ASP A 324 -7.47 -3.82 -7.64
N GLY A 325 -6.37 -3.66 -6.89
CA GLY A 325 -5.54 -4.79 -6.45
C GLY A 325 -6.30 -5.80 -5.58
N VAL A 326 -7.15 -5.32 -4.66
CA VAL A 326 -8.02 -6.17 -3.82
C VAL A 326 -8.96 -7.00 -4.70
N ILE A 327 -9.64 -6.37 -5.66
CA ILE A 327 -10.57 -7.06 -6.57
C ILE A 327 -9.82 -8.04 -7.47
N ASN A 328 -8.66 -7.67 -7.98
CA ASN A 328 -7.82 -8.56 -8.77
C ASN A 328 -7.35 -9.78 -7.94
N ALA A 329 -6.94 -9.60 -6.69
CA ALA A 329 -6.52 -10.69 -5.80
C ALA A 329 -7.69 -11.64 -5.47
N TRP A 330 -8.87 -11.09 -5.15
CA TRP A 330 -10.09 -11.88 -4.99
C TRP A 330 -10.35 -12.78 -6.17
N LEU A 331 -10.35 -12.23 -7.39
CA LEU A 331 -10.65 -12.97 -8.63
C LEU A 331 -9.53 -13.92 -9.06
N ALA A 332 -8.27 -13.54 -8.85
CA ALA A 332 -7.11 -14.31 -9.34
C ALA A 332 -6.70 -15.42 -8.39
N ALA A 333 -6.80 -15.19 -7.07
CA ALA A 333 -6.30 -16.14 -6.07
C ALA A 333 -7.39 -17.01 -5.43
N ASP A 334 -8.63 -16.94 -5.91
CA ASP A 334 -9.79 -17.66 -5.34
C ASP A 334 -9.97 -17.40 -3.83
N LEU A 335 -9.68 -16.19 -3.39
CA LEU A 335 -9.94 -15.74 -2.03
C LEU A 335 -11.42 -15.44 -1.87
N THR A 336 -11.94 -15.51 -0.65
CA THR A 336 -13.19 -14.80 -0.34
C THR A 336 -12.95 -13.30 -0.43
N MET A 337 -14.02 -12.51 -0.68
CA MET A 337 -13.90 -11.06 -0.71
C MET A 337 -13.38 -10.51 0.63
N GLY A 338 -13.82 -11.09 1.76
CA GLY A 338 -13.34 -10.74 3.09
C GLY A 338 -11.82 -10.97 3.25
N GLU A 339 -11.30 -12.12 2.82
CA GLU A 339 -9.85 -12.39 2.86
C GLU A 339 -9.05 -11.42 1.99
N ALA A 340 -9.54 -11.09 0.79
CA ALA A 340 -8.87 -10.11 -0.07
C ALA A 340 -8.83 -8.72 0.59
N PHE A 341 -9.91 -8.31 1.26
CA PHE A 341 -9.93 -7.07 2.04
C PHE A 341 -9.05 -7.15 3.28
N ASP A 342 -9.00 -8.27 3.99
CA ASP A 342 -8.10 -8.46 5.13
C ASP A 342 -6.63 -8.26 4.73
N CYS A 343 -6.23 -8.73 3.54
CA CYS A 343 -4.88 -8.51 2.99
C CYS A 343 -4.55 -7.02 2.73
N ALA A 344 -5.54 -6.16 2.58
CA ALA A 344 -5.36 -4.72 2.32
C ALA A 344 -5.85 -3.82 3.46
N SER A 345 -6.24 -4.38 4.59
CA SER A 345 -6.80 -3.62 5.73
C SER A 345 -6.26 -4.12 7.06
N LYS A 346 -6.69 -5.29 7.50
CA LYS A 346 -6.34 -5.88 8.79
C LYS A 346 -4.88 -6.34 8.85
N ASN A 347 -4.41 -7.11 7.86
CA ASN A 347 -3.06 -7.68 7.87
C ASN A 347 -1.96 -6.60 7.88
N PRO A 348 -1.97 -5.57 7.00
CA PRO A 348 -0.99 -4.50 7.05
C PRO A 348 -1.04 -3.72 8.38
N ALA A 349 -2.23 -3.46 8.92
CA ALA A 349 -2.36 -2.78 10.19
C ALA A 349 -1.77 -3.59 11.36
N GLN A 350 -2.04 -4.90 11.41
CA GLN A 350 -1.48 -5.81 12.42
C GLN A 350 0.04 -5.92 12.30
N LEU A 351 0.56 -6.03 11.09
CA LEU A 351 2.01 -6.12 10.84
C LEU A 351 2.75 -4.86 11.32
N LEU A 352 2.15 -3.69 11.15
CA LEU A 352 2.69 -2.41 11.62
C LEU A 352 2.39 -2.09 13.09
N GLY A 353 1.59 -2.93 13.78
CA GLY A 353 1.19 -2.69 15.15
C GLY A 353 0.27 -1.47 15.33
N VAL A 354 -0.47 -1.06 14.29
CA VAL A 354 -1.43 0.04 14.33
C VAL A 354 -2.87 -0.49 14.39
N PRO A 355 -3.83 0.29 14.92
CA PRO A 355 -5.22 -0.14 14.93
C PRO A 355 -5.74 -0.38 13.50
N ALA A 356 -6.31 -1.56 13.26
CA ALA A 356 -7.02 -1.84 12.00
C ALA A 356 -8.38 -1.12 11.96
N PRO A 357 -8.90 -0.78 10.75
CA PRO A 357 -10.29 -0.40 10.59
C PRO A 357 -11.22 -1.44 11.22
N VAL A 358 -12.21 -0.98 12.00
CA VAL A 358 -13.11 -1.89 12.70
C VAL A 358 -14.18 -2.42 11.74
N TRP A 359 -14.13 -3.72 11.48
CA TRP A 359 -15.07 -4.39 10.58
C TRP A 359 -15.71 -5.64 11.23
N PRO A 360 -17.01 -5.87 11.08
CA PRO A 360 -18.00 -4.89 10.57
C PRO A 360 -18.12 -3.66 11.48
N PRO A 361 -18.74 -2.55 11.01
CA PRO A 361 -18.86 -1.32 11.79
C PRO A 361 -19.51 -1.57 13.16
N ARG A 362 -19.01 -0.90 14.21
CA ARG A 362 -19.51 -1.08 15.58
C ARG A 362 -19.83 0.26 16.24
N LYS A 363 -20.94 0.31 16.96
CA LYS A 363 -21.37 1.49 17.72
C LYS A 363 -20.26 2.05 18.62
N GLY A 364 -20.09 3.37 18.59
CA GLY A 364 -19.07 4.10 19.34
C GLY A 364 -17.69 4.11 18.69
N ARG A 365 -17.47 3.35 17.61
CA ARG A 365 -16.19 3.35 16.90
C ARG A 365 -16.19 4.38 15.79
N ARG A 366 -15.00 4.84 15.40
CA ARG A 366 -14.78 5.74 14.26
C ARG A 366 -15.26 5.05 12.98
N ALA A 367 -15.91 5.81 12.11
CA ALA A 367 -16.33 5.30 10.81
C ALA A 367 -15.09 5.20 9.90
N GLU A 368 -14.72 3.96 9.53
CA GLU A 368 -13.60 3.63 8.64
C GLU A 368 -14.03 2.48 7.72
N PHE A 369 -14.83 2.80 6.71
CA PHE A 369 -15.36 1.84 5.75
C PHE A 369 -15.67 2.50 4.41
N ILE A 370 -15.83 1.68 3.37
CA ILE A 370 -16.13 2.12 2.02
C ILE A 370 -17.44 1.51 1.52
N GLY A 371 -18.10 2.23 0.64
CA GLY A 371 -19.18 1.73 -0.21
C GLY A 371 -18.72 1.75 -1.67
N PHE A 372 -18.92 0.65 -2.37
CA PHE A 372 -18.51 0.50 -3.77
C PHE A 372 -19.41 -0.46 -4.52
N HIS A 373 -19.34 -0.42 -5.83
CA HIS A 373 -19.98 -1.38 -6.72
C HIS A 373 -18.95 -2.03 -7.65
N LEU A 374 -19.32 -3.13 -8.29
CA LEU A 374 -18.50 -3.81 -9.28
C LEU A 374 -19.08 -3.58 -10.67
N GLU A 375 -18.25 -3.07 -11.57
CA GLU A 375 -18.61 -2.88 -12.98
C GLU A 375 -17.89 -3.90 -13.85
N THR A 376 -18.61 -4.50 -14.80
CA THR A 376 -18.01 -5.36 -15.82
C THR A 376 -17.85 -4.59 -17.12
N LYS A 377 -16.61 -4.25 -17.46
CA LYS A 377 -16.27 -3.60 -18.75
C LYS A 377 -15.29 -4.48 -19.51
N GLN A 378 -15.63 -4.83 -20.77
CA GLN A 378 -14.74 -5.61 -21.66
C GLN A 378 -14.18 -6.91 -21.00
N LYS A 379 -15.02 -7.66 -20.29
CA LYS A 379 -14.67 -8.88 -19.52
C LYS A 379 -13.75 -8.66 -18.32
N ARG A 380 -13.50 -7.42 -17.91
CA ARG A 380 -12.78 -7.06 -16.70
C ARG A 380 -13.77 -6.53 -15.66
N ILE A 381 -13.64 -7.01 -14.42
CA ILE A 381 -14.38 -6.48 -13.27
C ILE A 381 -13.51 -5.39 -12.64
N THR A 382 -14.08 -4.21 -12.45
CA THR A 382 -13.44 -3.07 -11.81
C THR A 382 -14.33 -2.51 -10.72
N PRO A 383 -13.77 -2.06 -9.58
CA PRO A 383 -14.54 -1.40 -8.55
C PRO A 383 -14.82 0.06 -8.92
N GLY A 384 -15.99 0.55 -8.54
CA GLY A 384 -16.34 1.96 -8.53
C GLY A 384 -16.67 2.40 -7.10
N ILE A 385 -15.89 3.31 -6.51
CA ILE A 385 -16.18 3.86 -5.18
C ILE A 385 -17.43 4.74 -5.28
N GLU A 386 -18.39 4.52 -4.39
CA GLU A 386 -19.57 5.38 -4.23
C GLU A 386 -19.35 6.40 -3.10
N PHE A 387 -18.70 6.00 -2.04
CA PHE A 387 -18.32 6.84 -0.92
C PHE A 387 -17.25 6.15 -0.07
N SER A 388 -16.53 6.92 0.73
CA SER A 388 -15.68 6.40 1.79
C SER A 388 -15.84 7.20 3.08
N PHE A 389 -15.65 6.51 4.21
CA PHE A 389 -15.45 7.12 5.51
C PHE A 389 -14.04 6.80 5.98
N VAL A 390 -13.24 7.82 6.11
CA VAL A 390 -11.83 7.73 6.50
C VAL A 390 -11.60 8.62 7.71
N ASN A 391 -11.05 8.06 8.77
CA ASN A 391 -10.86 8.77 10.03
C ASN A 391 -12.15 9.46 10.55
N GLY A 392 -13.32 8.91 10.24
CA GLY A 392 -14.63 9.46 10.57
C GLY A 392 -15.14 10.53 9.58
N ALA A 393 -14.32 11.02 8.68
CA ALA A 393 -14.73 11.97 7.66
C ALA A 393 -15.36 11.27 6.44
N HIS A 394 -16.46 11.80 5.93
CA HIS A 394 -17.01 11.40 4.63
C HIS A 394 -16.16 11.99 3.51
N CYS A 395 -15.62 11.13 2.66
CA CYS A 395 -14.83 11.49 1.49
C CYS A 395 -15.63 11.10 0.24
N PRO A 396 -16.22 12.06 -0.50
CA PRO A 396 -16.96 11.78 -1.71
C PRO A 396 -16.01 11.33 -2.83
N PRO A 397 -16.47 10.48 -3.78
CA PRO A 397 -15.68 10.11 -4.94
C PRO A 397 -15.44 11.31 -5.86
N GLY A 398 -14.34 11.31 -6.59
CA GLY A 398 -14.06 12.31 -7.63
C GLY A 398 -13.49 13.65 -7.13
N VAL A 399 -12.94 13.70 -5.93
CA VAL A 399 -12.14 14.84 -5.43
C VAL A 399 -10.72 14.79 -5.96
#